data_287303ed904abc19ab2b24b9b79b0267
#
_entry.id   287303ed904abc19ab2b24b9b79b0267
#
_cell.length_a   1.000
_cell.length_b   1.000
_cell.length_c   1.000
_cell.angle_alpha   90.00
_cell.angle_beta   90.00
_cell.angle_gamma   90.00
#
_symmetry.space_group_name_H-M   'P 1'
#
loop_
_entity.id
_entity.type
_entity.pdbx_description
1 polymer ?
#
loop_
_entity_poly.entity_id
_entity_poly.type
_entity_poly.pdbx_seq_one_letter_code
_entity_poly.pdbx_strand_id
1 'polypeptide(L)'
;MPVKFIQLTVCSLLFLAVLLGGCASSLRPDEAPVVNVNYIKILPVRGIAPEFEIGLHIINPNEQRLALKGISYTVSIEGHRIVMGVSDRLPVIEAFSEGDVVIRAGTDVLSSIRLLTELMGRDQQSLDYEFNARLTVTGFSRRIDVVRKGEIDLSRRTGV
;
A
#
# COMPACT_ATOMS: atom_id res chain seq x y z
N MET A 1 -54.10 -15.39 43.66
CA MET A 1 -53.97 -14.32 42.63
C MET A 1 -52.51 -13.84 42.33
N PRO A 2 -51.45 -14.59 42.62
CA PRO A 2 -50.05 -14.13 42.29
C PRO A 2 -49.58 -14.47 40.87
N VAL A 3 -50.20 -15.44 40.18
CA VAL A 3 -49.68 -15.95 38.89
C VAL A 3 -49.74 -14.91 37.77
N LYS A 4 -50.75 -14.04 37.74
CA LYS A 4 -50.90 -13.00 36.73
C LYS A 4 -49.82 -11.91 36.80
N PHE A 5 -49.35 -11.58 38.03
CA PHE A 5 -48.26 -10.61 38.22
C PHE A 5 -46.92 -11.16 37.74
N ILE A 6 -46.67 -12.43 37.99
CA ILE A 6 -45.42 -13.10 37.53
C ILE A 6 -45.40 -13.18 36.00
N GLN A 7 -46.51 -13.48 35.35
CA GLN A 7 -46.57 -13.50 33.89
C GLN A 7 -46.35 -12.12 33.26
N LEU A 8 -46.88 -11.06 33.88
CA LEU A 8 -46.69 -9.68 33.38
C LEU A 8 -45.24 -9.22 33.50
N THR A 9 -44.59 -9.55 34.62
CA THR A 9 -43.16 -9.22 34.80
C THR A 9 -42.26 -10.01 33.89
N VAL A 10 -42.52 -11.28 33.62
CA VAL A 10 -41.74 -12.10 32.71
C VAL A 10 -41.88 -11.60 31.25
N CYS A 11 -43.11 -11.26 30.82
CA CYS A 11 -43.31 -10.65 29.50
C CYS A 11 -42.63 -9.31 29.32
N SER A 12 -42.63 -8.45 30.38
CA SER A 12 -41.93 -7.17 30.32
C SER A 12 -40.40 -7.32 30.25
N LEU A 13 -39.87 -8.30 31.00
CA LEU A 13 -38.41 -8.59 30.95
C LEU A 13 -38.01 -9.18 29.58
N LEU A 14 -38.83 -10.04 28.99
CA LEU A 14 -38.56 -10.58 27.66
C LEU A 14 -38.60 -9.49 26.58
N PHE A 15 -39.57 -8.56 26.67
CA PHE A 15 -39.68 -7.44 25.75
C PHE A 15 -38.49 -6.47 25.86
N LEU A 16 -38.00 -6.22 27.08
CA LEU A 16 -36.83 -5.41 27.32
C LEU A 16 -35.55 -6.08 26.78
N ALA A 17 -35.41 -7.40 26.89
CA ALA A 17 -34.30 -8.17 26.37
C ALA A 17 -34.21 -8.13 24.83
N VAL A 18 -35.36 -8.09 24.14
CA VAL A 18 -35.44 -7.98 22.66
C VAL A 18 -35.03 -6.58 22.19
N LEU A 19 -35.33 -5.54 22.99
CA LEU A 19 -34.91 -4.16 22.65
C LEU A 19 -33.42 -3.91 22.79
N LEU A 20 -32.71 -4.68 23.62
CA LEU A 20 -31.25 -4.60 23.81
C LEU A 20 -30.45 -5.39 22.78
N GLY A 21 -31.10 -6.26 21.98
CA GLY A 21 -30.46 -7.06 20.94
C GLY A 21 -30.26 -6.34 19.60
N GLY A 22 -30.66 -5.07 19.49
CA GLY A 22 -30.54 -4.29 18.26
C GLY A 22 -29.21 -3.60 18.13
N CYS A 23 -28.53 -3.84 17.03
CA CYS A 23 -27.30 -3.20 16.53
C CYS A 23 -25.97 -3.71 17.10
N ALA A 24 -25.71 -5.01 16.99
CA ALA A 24 -24.35 -5.40 16.67
C ALA A 24 -24.08 -4.99 15.21
N SER A 25 -23.76 -3.72 15.00
CA SER A 25 -23.15 -3.30 13.74
C SER A 25 -21.92 -4.18 13.59
N SER A 26 -21.96 -5.09 12.63
CA SER A 26 -20.80 -5.88 12.25
C SER A 26 -19.75 -4.88 11.76
N LEU A 27 -18.86 -4.47 12.68
CA LEU A 27 -17.63 -3.81 12.33
C LEU A 27 -16.84 -4.84 11.52
N ARG A 28 -17.11 -4.90 10.21
CA ARG A 28 -16.22 -5.60 9.31
C ARG A 28 -14.86 -4.95 9.50
N PRO A 29 -13.84 -5.72 9.87
CA PRO A 29 -12.49 -5.16 9.92
C PRO A 29 -12.20 -4.61 8.52
N ASP A 30 -11.73 -3.36 8.46
CA ASP A 30 -11.32 -2.75 7.20
C ASP A 30 -10.33 -3.67 6.50
N GLU A 31 -10.63 -4.01 5.26
CA GLU A 31 -9.79 -4.85 4.43
C GLU A 31 -8.57 -4.03 3.98
N ALA A 32 -7.39 -4.65 4.01
CA ALA A 32 -6.19 -3.96 3.57
C ALA A 32 -6.32 -3.58 2.08
N PRO A 33 -6.04 -2.32 1.71
CA PRO A 33 -6.05 -1.92 0.31
C PRO A 33 -5.00 -2.71 -0.48
N VAL A 34 -5.35 -3.02 -1.73
CA VAL A 34 -4.45 -3.69 -2.66
C VAL A 34 -3.57 -2.65 -3.33
N VAL A 35 -2.25 -2.84 -3.27
CA VAL A 35 -1.29 -1.95 -3.91
C VAL A 35 -0.47 -2.75 -4.92
N ASN A 36 -0.51 -2.33 -6.17
CA ASN A 36 0.25 -2.92 -7.27
C ASN A 36 1.28 -1.92 -7.79
N VAL A 37 2.44 -2.40 -8.19
CA VAL A 37 3.44 -1.61 -8.94
C VAL A 37 3.14 -1.76 -10.42
N ASN A 38 2.68 -0.69 -11.07
CA ASN A 38 2.36 -0.72 -12.49
C ASN A 38 3.62 -0.58 -13.35
N TYR A 39 4.54 0.28 -12.93
CA TYR A 39 5.81 0.49 -13.62
C TYR A 39 6.88 1.10 -12.72
N ILE A 40 8.13 0.88 -13.10
CA ILE A 40 9.30 1.59 -12.60
C ILE A 40 10.05 2.13 -13.82
N LYS A 41 10.25 3.44 -13.89
CA LYS A 41 10.96 4.11 -14.99
C LYS A 41 12.17 4.86 -14.45
N ILE A 42 13.26 4.80 -15.19
CA ILE A 42 14.43 5.65 -14.96
C ILE A 42 14.18 6.95 -15.73
N LEU A 43 14.21 8.07 -15.03
CA LEU A 43 14.06 9.38 -15.64
C LEU A 43 15.40 9.86 -16.22
N PRO A 44 15.36 10.75 -17.24
CA PRO A 44 16.58 11.36 -17.76
C PRO A 44 17.38 12.04 -16.65
N VAL A 45 18.67 11.76 -16.61
CA VAL A 45 19.57 12.32 -15.59
C VAL A 45 19.66 13.84 -15.74
N ARG A 46 19.18 14.57 -14.73
CA ARG A 46 19.26 16.04 -14.64
C ARG A 46 20.29 16.51 -13.60
N GLY A 47 21.24 15.68 -13.26
CA GLY A 47 22.24 15.93 -12.22
C GLY A 47 23.30 14.83 -12.17
N ILE A 48 23.79 14.52 -10.99
CA ILE A 48 24.83 13.51 -10.77
C ILE A 48 24.23 12.10 -10.62
N ALA A 49 22.95 11.99 -10.24
CA ALA A 49 22.30 10.72 -9.96
C ALA A 49 21.01 10.59 -10.78
N PRO A 50 20.67 9.38 -11.27
CA PRO A 50 19.41 9.12 -11.91
C PRO A 50 18.26 9.26 -10.90
N GLU A 51 17.08 9.67 -11.39
CA GLU A 51 15.82 9.63 -10.66
C GLU A 51 14.95 8.50 -11.18
N PHE A 52 14.13 7.96 -10.31
CA PHE A 52 13.14 6.94 -10.65
C PHE A 52 11.73 7.50 -10.52
N GLU A 53 10.86 7.10 -11.42
CA GLU A 53 9.43 7.29 -11.31
C GLU A 53 8.77 5.91 -11.12
N ILE A 54 7.98 5.79 -10.06
CA ILE A 54 7.30 4.55 -9.68
C ILE A 54 5.81 4.82 -9.74
N GLY A 55 5.11 4.11 -10.61
CA GLY A 55 3.65 4.13 -10.70
C GLY A 55 3.06 3.03 -9.84
N LEU A 56 2.19 3.42 -8.91
CA LEU A 56 1.43 2.50 -8.06
C LEU A 56 -0.04 2.60 -8.42
N HIS A 57 -0.71 1.46 -8.45
CA HIS A 57 -2.15 1.36 -8.56
C HIS A 57 -2.71 0.85 -7.24
N ILE A 58 -3.66 1.60 -6.64
CA ILE A 58 -4.20 1.33 -5.32
C ILE A 58 -5.70 1.10 -5.44
N ILE A 59 -6.17 -0.04 -4.93
CA ILE A 59 -7.58 -0.42 -4.89
C ILE A 59 -8.04 -0.33 -3.44
N ASN A 60 -9.11 0.41 -3.20
CA ASN A 60 -9.77 0.52 -1.90
C ASN A 60 -11.02 -0.38 -1.87
N PRO A 61 -10.98 -1.54 -1.19
CA PRO A 61 -12.13 -2.45 -1.09
C PRO A 61 -13.15 -2.04 -0.02
N ASN A 62 -12.93 -0.92 0.68
CA ASN A 62 -13.69 -0.52 1.85
C ASN A 62 -14.79 0.50 1.54
N GLU A 63 -15.80 0.55 2.40
CA GLU A 63 -16.88 1.55 2.38
C GLU A 63 -16.38 2.96 2.75
N GLN A 64 -15.21 3.04 3.39
CA GLN A 64 -14.61 4.30 3.78
C GLN A 64 -13.56 4.73 2.76
N ARG A 65 -13.52 6.05 2.48
CA ARG A 65 -12.46 6.61 1.63
C ARG A 65 -11.08 6.41 2.25
N LEU A 66 -10.11 6.09 1.44
CA LEU A 66 -8.73 5.89 1.82
C LEU A 66 -7.95 7.21 1.66
N ALA A 67 -7.86 7.97 2.74
CA ALA A 67 -7.09 9.21 2.77
C ALA A 67 -5.63 8.90 3.15
N LEU A 68 -4.75 8.81 2.14
CA LEU A 68 -3.33 8.51 2.32
C LEU A 68 -2.62 9.75 2.89
N LYS A 69 -2.00 9.62 4.07
CA LYS A 69 -1.22 10.69 4.71
C LYS A 69 0.23 10.73 4.24
N GLY A 70 0.77 9.57 3.91
CA GLY A 70 2.16 9.47 3.49
C GLY A 70 2.53 8.04 3.12
N ILE A 71 3.56 7.95 2.32
CA ILE A 71 4.22 6.70 1.95
C ILE A 71 5.72 6.84 2.19
N SER A 72 6.30 5.84 2.85
CA SER A 72 7.75 5.62 2.85
C SER A 72 8.04 4.39 2.01
N TYR A 73 9.11 4.43 1.22
CA TYR A 73 9.41 3.35 0.29
C TYR A 73 10.90 3.15 0.11
N THR A 74 11.25 1.92 -0.28
CA THR A 74 12.60 1.55 -0.72
C THR A 74 12.51 0.69 -1.97
N VAL A 75 13.49 0.84 -2.87
CA VAL A 75 13.70 -0.05 -4.01
C VAL A 75 15.09 -0.64 -3.89
N SER A 76 15.16 -1.95 -3.92
CA SER A 76 16.42 -2.70 -4.02
C SER A 76 16.50 -3.37 -5.37
N ILE A 77 17.68 -3.38 -5.98
CA ILE A 77 18.02 -4.13 -7.20
C ILE A 77 19.19 -5.04 -6.85
N GLU A 78 19.08 -6.31 -7.17
CA GLU A 78 20.08 -7.34 -6.85
C GLU A 78 20.48 -7.30 -5.35
N GLY A 79 19.50 -7.06 -4.45
CA GLY A 79 19.73 -6.91 -3.03
C GLY A 79 20.33 -5.56 -2.57
N HIS A 80 20.79 -4.70 -3.49
CA HIS A 80 21.30 -3.38 -3.18
C HIS A 80 20.18 -2.35 -3.12
N ARG A 81 20.03 -1.68 -1.96
CA ARG A 81 19.05 -0.61 -1.80
C ARG A 81 19.51 0.63 -2.53
N ILE A 82 18.91 0.91 -3.67
CA ILE A 82 19.30 2.01 -4.57
C ILE A 82 18.39 3.23 -4.45
N VAL A 83 17.16 3.05 -3.98
CA VAL A 83 16.17 4.12 -3.82
C VAL A 83 15.58 4.05 -2.42
N MET A 84 15.45 5.21 -1.77
CA MET A 84 14.70 5.38 -0.53
C MET A 84 14.04 6.75 -0.54
N GLY A 85 12.79 6.82 -0.12
CA GLY A 85 12.10 8.09 -0.07
C GLY A 85 10.82 8.08 0.75
N VAL A 86 10.25 9.29 0.86
CA VAL A 86 8.95 9.54 1.46
C VAL A 86 8.17 10.49 0.57
N SER A 87 6.84 10.36 0.55
CA SER A 87 5.96 11.30 -0.13
C SER A 87 4.69 11.49 0.69
N ASP A 88 4.23 12.73 0.77
CA ASP A 88 2.98 13.15 1.38
C ASP A 88 1.95 13.65 0.34
N ARG A 89 2.36 13.74 -0.93
CA ARG A 89 1.51 14.16 -2.05
C ARG A 89 0.78 12.96 -2.63
N LEU A 90 -0.26 12.54 -1.91
CA LEU A 90 -1.00 11.34 -2.25
C LEU A 90 -2.47 11.69 -2.45
N PRO A 91 -3.15 11.08 -3.43
CA PRO A 91 -4.57 11.29 -3.64
C PRO A 91 -5.39 10.62 -2.53
N VAL A 92 -6.64 11.04 -2.42
CA VAL A 92 -7.67 10.29 -1.70
C VAL A 92 -8.27 9.28 -2.67
N ILE A 93 -8.37 8.03 -2.24
CA ILE A 93 -9.04 6.97 -3.00
C ILE A 93 -10.43 6.79 -2.38
N GLU A 94 -11.47 7.04 -3.15
CA GLU A 94 -12.85 6.96 -2.68
C GLU A 94 -13.24 5.52 -2.28
N ALA A 95 -14.39 5.38 -1.61
CA ALA A 95 -14.93 4.08 -1.23
C ALA A 95 -15.15 3.21 -2.48
N PHE A 96 -14.80 1.92 -2.39
CA PHE A 96 -14.94 0.94 -3.48
C PHE A 96 -14.37 1.42 -4.82
N SER A 97 -13.29 2.19 -4.77
CA SER A 97 -12.66 2.82 -5.92
C SER A 97 -11.19 2.48 -6.01
N GLU A 98 -10.58 2.86 -7.11
CA GLU A 98 -9.17 2.69 -7.38
C GLU A 98 -8.54 4.00 -7.84
N GLY A 99 -7.22 4.10 -7.74
CA GLY A 99 -6.49 5.29 -8.15
C GLY A 99 -5.01 5.04 -8.33
N ASP A 100 -4.39 5.90 -9.15
CA ASP A 100 -2.97 5.82 -9.43
C ASP A 100 -2.19 6.84 -8.61
N VAL A 101 -1.03 6.42 -8.12
CA VAL A 101 -0.07 7.23 -7.38
C VAL A 101 1.26 7.19 -8.09
N VAL A 102 1.84 8.34 -8.39
CA VAL A 102 3.16 8.45 -8.98
C VAL A 102 4.13 9.00 -7.94
N ILE A 103 5.20 8.27 -7.69
CA ILE A 103 6.25 8.62 -6.75
C ILE A 103 7.53 8.89 -7.54
N ARG A 104 8.22 9.99 -7.23
CA ARG A 104 9.56 10.28 -7.75
C ARG A 104 10.59 10.14 -6.66
N ALA A 105 11.68 9.45 -6.97
CA ALA A 105 12.70 9.07 -6.02
C ALA A 105 14.10 9.27 -6.60
N GLY A 106 14.95 9.95 -5.84
CA GLY A 106 16.38 10.03 -6.12
C GLY A 106 17.09 8.74 -5.71
N THR A 107 18.23 8.47 -6.33
CA THR A 107 19.08 7.31 -6.01
C THR A 107 20.17 7.66 -5.00
N ASP A 108 20.54 6.65 -4.21
CA ASP A 108 21.81 6.68 -3.48
C ASP A 108 22.95 6.38 -4.44
N VAL A 109 23.79 7.39 -4.67
CA VAL A 109 24.92 7.32 -5.63
C VAL A 109 25.91 6.22 -5.26
N LEU A 110 26.21 6.04 -3.98
CA LEU A 110 27.18 5.03 -3.54
C LEU A 110 26.67 3.62 -3.75
N SER A 111 25.41 3.38 -3.43
CA SER A 111 24.75 2.09 -3.67
C SER A 111 24.63 1.78 -5.16
N SER A 112 24.36 2.79 -5.98
CA SER A 112 24.32 2.65 -7.45
C SER A 112 25.68 2.29 -8.03
N ILE A 113 26.78 2.89 -7.53
CA ILE A 113 28.15 2.55 -7.96
C ILE A 113 28.48 1.10 -7.58
N ARG A 114 28.14 0.67 -6.36
CA ARG A 114 28.35 -0.71 -5.92
C ARG A 114 27.63 -1.71 -6.81
N LEU A 115 26.37 -1.45 -7.10
CA LEU A 115 25.59 -2.28 -8.01
C LEU A 115 26.23 -2.35 -9.38
N LEU A 116 26.61 -1.22 -9.97
CA LEU A 116 27.28 -1.18 -11.27
C LEU A 116 28.58 -1.99 -11.27
N THR A 117 29.40 -1.87 -10.23
CA THR A 117 30.65 -2.64 -10.11
C THR A 117 30.39 -4.14 -10.05
N GLU A 118 29.32 -4.55 -9.38
CA GLU A 118 28.95 -5.97 -9.30
C GLU A 118 28.39 -6.52 -10.62
N LEU A 119 27.66 -5.69 -11.36
CA LEU A 119 27.10 -6.07 -12.66
C LEU A 119 28.15 -6.05 -13.78
N MET A 120 29.27 -5.31 -13.59
CA MET A 120 30.38 -5.31 -14.55
C MET A 120 31.02 -6.71 -14.63
N GLY A 121 30.84 -7.35 -15.76
CA GLY A 121 31.36 -8.71 -15.99
C GLY A 121 30.33 -9.83 -15.86
N ARG A 122 29.10 -9.50 -15.55
CA ARG A 122 27.96 -10.45 -15.59
C ARG A 122 27.14 -10.20 -16.87
N ASP A 123 26.92 -11.23 -17.65
CA ASP A 123 26.03 -11.18 -18.81
C ASP A 123 24.60 -11.46 -18.33
N GLN A 124 23.99 -10.47 -17.66
CA GLN A 124 22.65 -10.57 -17.12
C GLN A 124 21.63 -9.98 -18.11
N GLN A 125 20.57 -10.75 -18.39
CA GLN A 125 19.47 -10.31 -19.22
C GLN A 125 18.33 -9.71 -18.41
N SER A 126 18.29 -9.96 -17.10
CA SER A 126 17.32 -9.39 -16.15
C SER A 126 17.97 -9.05 -14.82
N LEU A 127 17.33 -8.15 -14.09
CA LEU A 127 17.71 -7.74 -12.73
C LEU A 127 16.52 -7.96 -11.80
N ASP A 128 16.77 -8.59 -10.65
CA ASP A 128 15.77 -8.73 -9.60
C ASP A 128 15.54 -7.40 -8.90
N TYR A 129 14.28 -7.02 -8.73
CA TYR A 129 13.92 -5.88 -7.89
C TYR A 129 13.02 -6.28 -6.73
N GLU A 130 13.17 -5.55 -5.63
CA GLU A 130 12.28 -5.60 -4.49
C GLU A 130 11.82 -4.17 -4.13
N PHE A 131 10.51 -3.95 -4.19
CA PHE A 131 9.86 -2.72 -3.75
C PHE A 131 9.20 -2.96 -2.40
N ASN A 132 9.62 -2.20 -1.40
CA ASN A 132 9.01 -2.17 -0.07
C ASN A 132 8.42 -0.79 0.17
N ALA A 133 7.15 -0.73 0.54
CA ALA A 133 6.49 0.51 0.91
C ALA A 133 5.66 0.35 2.17
N ARG A 134 5.56 1.45 2.92
CA ARG A 134 4.70 1.57 4.08
C ARG A 134 3.80 2.78 3.92
N LEU A 135 2.49 2.54 3.87
CA LEU A 135 1.49 3.58 3.75
C LEU A 135 0.90 3.90 5.13
N THR A 136 0.72 5.20 5.37
CA THR A 136 0.00 5.71 6.54
C THR A 136 -1.33 6.29 6.06
N VAL A 137 -2.43 5.83 6.63
CA VAL A 137 -3.79 6.19 6.23
C VAL A 137 -4.51 6.87 7.38
N THR A 138 -5.35 7.88 7.09
CA THR A 138 -6.22 8.51 8.08
C THR A 138 -7.36 7.56 8.44
N GLY A 139 -7.62 7.40 9.74
CA GLY A 139 -8.72 6.53 10.20
C GLY A 139 -8.34 5.05 10.35
N PHE A 140 -7.23 4.62 9.78
CA PHE A 140 -6.70 3.28 9.98
C PHE A 140 -5.69 3.26 11.14
N SER A 141 -5.93 2.41 12.13
CA SER A 141 -4.99 2.22 13.25
C SER A 141 -3.73 1.47 12.84
N ARG A 142 -3.69 0.87 11.67
CA ARG A 142 -2.58 0.06 11.15
C ARG A 142 -1.90 0.75 9.98
N ARG A 143 -0.58 0.63 9.95
CA ARG A 143 0.22 0.91 8.76
C ARG A 143 0.05 -0.24 7.77
N ILE A 144 0.02 0.09 6.49
CA ILE A 144 -0.09 -0.89 5.43
C ILE A 144 1.31 -1.12 4.87
N ASP A 145 1.84 -2.30 5.06
CA ASP A 145 3.13 -2.70 4.50
C ASP A 145 2.89 -3.43 3.17
N VAL A 146 3.60 -2.99 2.14
CA VAL A 146 3.53 -3.52 0.78
C VAL A 146 4.91 -4.02 0.40
N VAL A 147 5.00 -5.27 -0.03
CA VAL A 147 6.21 -5.87 -0.59
C VAL A 147 5.88 -6.41 -1.97
N ARG A 148 6.66 -6.00 -2.97
CA ARG A 148 6.58 -6.52 -4.33
C ARG A 148 7.96 -6.87 -4.82
N LYS A 149 8.05 -8.03 -5.47
CA LYS A 149 9.27 -8.53 -6.10
C LYS A 149 8.98 -8.82 -7.55
N GLY A 150 9.99 -8.65 -8.40
CA GLY A 150 9.89 -8.94 -9.81
C GLY A 150 11.24 -8.78 -10.48
N GLU A 151 11.24 -8.88 -11.80
CA GLU A 151 12.41 -8.77 -12.63
C GLU A 151 12.29 -7.59 -13.58
N ILE A 152 13.40 -6.91 -13.82
CA ILE A 152 13.56 -5.87 -14.83
C ILE A 152 14.28 -6.50 -16.01
N ASP A 153 13.59 -6.66 -17.12
CA ASP A 153 14.15 -7.19 -18.37
C ASP A 153 15.03 -6.12 -19.03
N LEU A 154 16.32 -6.41 -19.16
CA LEU A 154 17.30 -5.52 -19.79
C LEU A 154 17.35 -5.71 -21.32
N SER A 155 16.78 -6.80 -21.85
CA SER A 155 16.77 -7.11 -23.30
C SER A 155 15.80 -6.19 -24.05
N ARG A 156 14.76 -5.68 -23.37
CA ARG A 156 13.86 -4.66 -23.90
C ARG A 156 14.50 -3.28 -23.83
N ARG A 157 15.53 -3.06 -24.62
CA ARG A 157 15.96 -1.70 -24.91
C ARG A 157 14.76 -0.98 -25.53
N THR A 158 14.24 -0.03 -24.81
CA THR A 158 13.23 0.94 -25.23
C THR A 158 13.55 1.38 -26.66
N GLY A 159 12.69 0.97 -27.60
CA GLY A 159 12.71 1.55 -28.93
C GLY A 159 12.51 3.05 -28.80
N VAL A 160 13.43 3.80 -29.38
CA VAL A 160 13.36 5.24 -29.62
C VAL A 160 12.21 5.52 -30.59
#